data_9b5f7eabf0e46c8fb888d02decaf9889
#
_entry.id   9b5f7eabf0e46c8fb888d02decaf9889
#
_cell.length_a   1.000
_cell.length_b   1.000
_cell.length_c   1.000
_cell.angle_alpha   90.00
_cell.angle_beta   90.00
_cell.angle_gamma   90.00
#
_symmetry.space_group_name_H-M   'P 1'
#
loop_
_entity.id
_entity.type
_entity.pdbx_description
1 polymer ?
#
loop_
_entity_poly.entity_id
_entity_poly.type
_entity_poly.pdbx_seq_one_letter_code
_entity_poly.pdbx_strand_id
1 'polypeptide(L)'
;MRAFHLILGNSLVQNVTNFTVWFALVFWAFLETRSVFVTGMIGGVYLVFTAGFAIWFGSLVDHHRKRRAMLGSSAASFVFYAASLAAVAIVPEDAMARVAGAELWLFVLLVMLGVIAGNVRLIALATMVTALIDEDKRDKANGLVGLVTGIGFVMTSAVSGFLVAWGGMEATLLFALALTAVAFVHLLAVRLDEPVPEAEATGARGEIDLRGTIRLVSGIPGLFALIFFATFNNLLGGVFMALMDAYGLSLMDVQQWGLLWAFASCAFILSGLTIARVGLGRNPLRTLLLVNMVVWAVAAVFTLQSSVLLLAVACVVWLFLNPFAEAAEQTTLQKVVPFERQGRVFGFAQSVELGASPLTAFLIGPLTQFVVIPFMTDGAGAGAIGDWYGTGAARGMALVFSATGVLGVLMAMIAYRSRPYRVLSEAYAAGSKAEGEAAAS
;
A
#
# COMPACT_ATOMS: atom_id res chain seq x y z
N MET A 1 -4.33 16.55 -24.07
CA MET A 1 -4.45 17.20 -22.74
C MET A 1 -5.88 17.18 -22.17
N ARG A 2 -6.92 17.72 -22.85
CA ARG A 2 -8.30 17.75 -22.30
C ARG A 2 -8.85 16.36 -21.98
N ALA A 3 -8.69 15.38 -22.86
CA ALA A 3 -9.13 14.01 -22.64
C ALA A 3 -8.40 13.35 -21.43
N PHE A 4 -7.11 13.59 -21.29
CA PHE A 4 -6.33 13.12 -20.15
C PHE A 4 -6.85 13.68 -18.81
N HIS A 5 -7.15 14.99 -18.73
CA HIS A 5 -7.71 15.58 -17.51
C HIS A 5 -9.09 15.00 -17.14
N LEU A 6 -9.93 14.71 -18.15
CA LEU A 6 -11.23 14.07 -17.92
C LEU A 6 -11.05 12.64 -17.33
N ILE A 7 -10.10 11.87 -17.87
CA ILE A 7 -9.78 10.54 -17.35
C ILE A 7 -9.18 10.62 -15.96
N LEU A 8 -8.29 11.58 -15.72
CA LEU A 8 -7.66 11.78 -14.43
C LEU A 8 -8.70 12.11 -13.36
N GLY A 9 -9.65 13.02 -13.64
CA GLY A 9 -10.78 13.30 -12.75
C GLY A 9 -11.69 12.10 -12.52
N ASN A 10 -11.97 11.32 -13.57
CA ASN A 10 -12.73 10.08 -13.46
C ASN A 10 -12.02 9.04 -12.58
N SER A 11 -10.69 8.92 -12.73
CA SER A 11 -9.87 8.01 -11.94
C SER A 11 -9.79 8.46 -10.48
N LEU A 12 -9.76 9.77 -10.19
CA LEU A 12 -9.84 10.28 -8.83
C LEU A 12 -11.12 9.81 -8.13
N VAL A 13 -12.29 10.03 -8.76
CA VAL A 13 -13.58 9.62 -8.21
C VAL A 13 -13.56 8.12 -7.88
N GLN A 14 -13.08 7.29 -8.80
CA GLN A 14 -13.07 5.85 -8.59
C GLN A 14 -12.04 5.40 -7.54
N ASN A 15 -10.86 6.04 -7.48
CA ASN A 15 -9.86 5.77 -6.45
C ASN A 15 -10.39 6.11 -5.07
N VAL A 16 -11.00 7.29 -4.91
CA VAL A 16 -11.67 7.68 -3.66
C VAL A 16 -12.73 6.64 -3.29
N THR A 17 -13.54 6.20 -4.24
CA THR A 17 -14.56 5.17 -4.00
C THR A 17 -13.94 3.87 -3.50
N ASN A 18 -12.97 3.31 -4.22
CA ASN A 18 -12.36 2.02 -3.87
C ASN A 18 -11.66 2.05 -2.52
N PHE A 19 -10.85 3.08 -2.28
CA PHE A 19 -10.14 3.20 -1.00
C PHE A 19 -11.10 3.48 0.16
N THR A 20 -12.19 4.25 -0.07
CA THR A 20 -13.24 4.44 0.94
C THR A 20 -13.87 3.12 1.34
N VAL A 21 -14.24 2.28 0.37
CA VAL A 21 -14.81 0.95 0.64
C VAL A 21 -13.81 0.05 1.37
N TRP A 22 -12.53 0.10 0.97
CA TRP A 22 -11.48 -0.67 1.63
C TRP A 22 -11.32 -0.28 3.12
N PHE A 23 -11.10 0.99 3.41
CA PHE A 23 -10.97 1.47 4.80
C PHE A 23 -12.23 1.21 5.61
N ALA A 24 -13.40 1.49 5.03
CA ALA A 24 -14.67 1.24 5.70
C ALA A 24 -14.86 -0.24 6.03
N LEU A 25 -14.49 -1.15 5.13
CA LEU A 25 -14.58 -2.60 5.39
C LEU A 25 -13.72 -3.01 6.59
N VAL A 26 -12.47 -2.53 6.65
CA VAL A 26 -11.55 -2.83 7.75
C VAL A 26 -12.06 -2.25 9.07
N PHE A 27 -12.50 -0.98 9.07
CA PHE A 27 -13.04 -0.30 10.25
C PHE A 27 -14.30 -1.00 10.76
N TRP A 28 -15.26 -1.22 9.88
CA TRP A 28 -16.52 -1.88 10.22
C TRP A 28 -16.29 -3.31 10.73
N ALA A 29 -15.49 -4.10 10.04
CA ALA A 29 -15.21 -5.48 10.44
C ALA A 29 -14.58 -5.56 11.84
N PHE A 30 -13.68 -4.64 12.19
CA PHE A 30 -13.13 -4.57 13.55
C PHE A 30 -14.17 -4.13 14.58
N LEU A 31 -14.99 -3.14 14.26
CA LEU A 31 -16.02 -2.63 15.18
C LEU A 31 -17.08 -3.69 15.49
N GLU A 32 -17.51 -4.45 14.50
CA GLU A 32 -18.50 -5.51 14.64
C GLU A 32 -17.96 -6.75 15.36
N THR A 33 -16.77 -7.20 14.96
CA THR A 33 -16.23 -8.47 15.44
C THR A 33 -15.31 -8.35 16.64
N ARG A 34 -14.74 -7.15 16.89
CA ARG A 34 -13.67 -6.91 17.86
C ARG A 34 -12.48 -7.87 17.69
N SER A 35 -12.29 -8.40 16.50
CA SER A 35 -11.31 -9.43 16.19
C SER A 35 -10.18 -8.91 15.29
N VAL A 36 -8.99 -8.88 15.84
CA VAL A 36 -7.75 -8.56 15.10
C VAL A 36 -7.43 -9.66 14.06
N PHE A 37 -7.89 -10.89 14.31
CA PHE A 37 -7.80 -11.96 13.33
C PHE A 37 -8.55 -11.61 12.03
N VAL A 38 -9.76 -11.06 12.14
CA VAL A 38 -10.58 -10.67 10.98
C VAL A 38 -9.87 -9.57 10.17
N THR A 39 -9.38 -8.51 10.81
CA THR A 39 -8.68 -7.43 10.11
C THR A 39 -7.38 -7.90 9.45
N GLY A 40 -6.61 -8.75 10.13
CA GLY A 40 -5.41 -9.37 9.58
C GLY A 40 -5.69 -10.24 8.35
N MET A 41 -6.76 -11.06 8.41
CA MET A 41 -7.18 -11.89 7.28
C MET A 41 -7.67 -11.05 6.09
N ILE A 42 -8.44 -9.98 6.34
CA ILE A 42 -8.87 -9.03 5.29
C ILE A 42 -7.63 -8.44 4.60
N GLY A 43 -6.67 -7.91 5.36
CA GLY A 43 -5.42 -7.36 4.83
C GLY A 43 -4.61 -8.38 4.02
N GLY A 44 -4.41 -9.57 4.58
CA GLY A 44 -3.67 -10.66 3.92
C GLY A 44 -4.32 -11.13 2.61
N VAL A 45 -5.63 -11.36 2.63
CA VAL A 45 -6.40 -11.75 1.44
C VAL A 45 -6.32 -10.66 0.36
N TYR A 46 -6.50 -9.39 0.74
CA TYR A 46 -6.39 -8.26 -0.20
C TYR A 46 -5.03 -8.25 -0.91
N LEU A 47 -3.94 -8.38 -0.16
CA LEU A 47 -2.59 -8.36 -0.70
C LEU A 47 -2.33 -9.53 -1.66
N VAL A 48 -2.74 -10.76 -1.28
CA VAL A 48 -2.58 -11.95 -2.13
C VAL A 48 -3.38 -11.81 -3.44
N PHE A 49 -4.62 -11.39 -3.35
CA PHE A 49 -5.45 -11.22 -4.55
C PHE A 49 -4.95 -10.07 -5.42
N THR A 50 -4.54 -8.95 -4.83
CA THR A 50 -3.97 -7.82 -5.58
C THR A 50 -2.70 -8.24 -6.30
N ALA A 51 -1.78 -8.94 -5.64
CA ALA A 51 -0.56 -9.45 -6.25
C ALA A 51 -0.84 -10.53 -7.31
N GLY A 52 -1.75 -11.47 -7.02
CA GLY A 52 -2.12 -12.55 -7.93
C GLY A 52 -2.82 -12.06 -9.20
N PHE A 53 -3.72 -11.09 -9.06
CA PHE A 53 -4.43 -10.54 -10.21
C PHE A 53 -3.68 -9.44 -10.96
N ALA A 54 -2.59 -8.88 -10.41
CA ALA A 54 -1.83 -7.80 -11.05
C ALA A 54 -1.35 -8.17 -12.46
N ILE A 55 -0.82 -9.38 -12.65
CA ILE A 55 -0.37 -9.88 -13.96
C ILE A 55 -1.55 -10.03 -14.92
N TRP A 56 -2.67 -10.57 -14.44
CA TRP A 56 -3.87 -10.74 -15.26
C TRP A 56 -4.50 -9.39 -15.63
N PHE A 57 -4.54 -8.43 -14.70
CA PHE A 57 -5.02 -7.08 -14.95
C PHE A 57 -4.11 -6.34 -15.94
N GLY A 58 -2.78 -6.49 -15.83
CA GLY A 58 -1.84 -5.97 -16.80
C GLY A 58 -2.13 -6.50 -18.20
N SER A 59 -2.26 -7.82 -18.34
CA SER A 59 -2.63 -8.48 -19.60
C SER A 59 -4.00 -7.99 -20.13
N LEU A 60 -5.01 -7.85 -19.27
CA LEU A 60 -6.33 -7.33 -19.65
C LEU A 60 -6.24 -5.92 -20.23
N VAL A 61 -5.45 -5.04 -19.58
CA VAL A 61 -5.25 -3.66 -20.02
C VAL A 61 -4.45 -3.59 -21.34
N ASP A 62 -3.47 -4.49 -21.53
CA ASP A 62 -2.65 -4.50 -22.73
C ASP A 62 -3.40 -5.00 -23.96
N HIS A 63 -4.27 -6.00 -23.80
CA HIS A 63 -5.03 -6.61 -24.90
C HIS A 63 -6.31 -5.88 -25.26
N HIS A 64 -6.79 -4.94 -24.45
CA HIS A 64 -8.02 -4.22 -24.69
C HIS A 64 -7.82 -2.69 -24.75
N ARG A 65 -8.71 -1.99 -25.44
CA ARG A 65 -8.78 -0.53 -25.36
C ARG A 65 -8.90 -0.11 -23.88
N LYS A 66 -8.03 0.77 -23.41
CA LYS A 66 -7.91 1.17 -21.99
C LYS A 66 -9.25 1.64 -21.42
N ARG A 67 -10.00 2.40 -22.22
CA ARG A 67 -11.37 2.82 -21.88
C ARG A 67 -12.31 1.64 -21.64
N ARG A 68 -12.25 0.59 -22.48
CA ARG A 68 -13.08 -0.62 -22.28
C ARG A 68 -12.70 -1.37 -21.00
N ALA A 69 -11.40 -1.49 -20.73
CA ALA A 69 -10.91 -2.09 -19.49
C ALA A 69 -11.39 -1.32 -18.26
N MET A 70 -11.33 0.02 -18.29
CA MET A 70 -11.85 0.87 -17.21
C MET A 70 -13.38 0.77 -17.03
N LEU A 71 -14.15 0.69 -18.12
CA LEU A 71 -15.61 0.47 -18.04
C LEU A 71 -15.94 -0.91 -17.47
N GLY A 72 -15.26 -1.96 -17.92
CA GLY A 72 -15.40 -3.31 -17.39
C GLY A 72 -15.08 -3.39 -15.89
N SER A 73 -14.00 -2.73 -15.47
CA SER A 73 -13.62 -2.58 -14.07
C SER A 73 -14.73 -1.92 -13.24
N SER A 74 -15.27 -0.78 -13.71
CA SER A 74 -16.36 -0.10 -13.00
C SER A 74 -17.64 -0.93 -12.93
N ALA A 75 -18.01 -1.63 -14.02
CA ALA A 75 -19.17 -2.50 -14.05
C ALA A 75 -19.01 -3.68 -13.07
N ALA A 76 -17.82 -4.31 -13.03
CA ALA A 76 -17.53 -5.38 -12.08
C ALA A 76 -17.59 -4.88 -10.62
N SER A 77 -16.95 -3.74 -10.30
CA SER A 77 -17.03 -3.13 -8.97
C SER A 77 -18.48 -2.82 -8.58
N PHE A 78 -19.26 -2.25 -9.50
CA PHE A 78 -20.67 -1.94 -9.27
C PHE A 78 -21.48 -3.19 -8.93
N VAL A 79 -21.33 -4.28 -9.69
CA VAL A 79 -22.04 -5.54 -9.46
C VAL A 79 -21.68 -6.12 -8.08
N PHE A 80 -20.40 -6.16 -7.74
CA PHE A 80 -19.97 -6.68 -6.44
C PHE A 80 -20.45 -5.81 -5.27
N TYR A 81 -20.40 -4.47 -5.40
CA TYR A 81 -20.92 -3.57 -4.36
C TYR A 81 -22.44 -3.68 -4.21
N ALA A 82 -23.18 -3.86 -5.32
CA ALA A 82 -24.62 -4.10 -5.27
C ALA A 82 -24.97 -5.44 -4.60
N ALA A 83 -24.21 -6.50 -4.92
CA ALA A 83 -24.36 -7.79 -4.26
C ALA A 83 -24.03 -7.71 -2.76
N SER A 84 -22.99 -6.93 -2.38
CA SER A 84 -22.65 -6.68 -0.98
C SER A 84 -23.74 -5.91 -0.24
N LEU A 85 -24.33 -4.90 -0.87
CA LEU A 85 -25.45 -4.15 -0.30
C LEU A 85 -26.68 -5.04 -0.09
N ALA A 86 -26.99 -5.91 -1.07
CA ALA A 86 -28.05 -6.88 -0.92
C ALA A 86 -27.79 -7.87 0.23
N ALA A 87 -26.52 -8.28 0.42
CA ALA A 87 -26.14 -9.14 1.53
C ALA A 87 -26.36 -8.45 2.89
N VAL A 88 -26.00 -7.18 3.04
CA VAL A 88 -26.26 -6.40 4.27
C VAL A 88 -27.76 -6.31 4.55
N ALA A 89 -28.59 -6.14 3.53
CA ALA A 89 -30.02 -6.02 3.70
C ALA A 89 -30.74 -7.35 4.07
N ILE A 90 -30.13 -8.49 3.75
CA ILE A 90 -30.73 -9.82 3.93
C ILE A 90 -30.20 -10.56 5.15
N VAL A 91 -28.89 -10.41 5.43
CA VAL A 91 -28.20 -11.15 6.49
C VAL A 91 -28.39 -10.42 7.82
N PRO A 92 -28.82 -11.10 8.90
CA PRO A 92 -28.94 -10.49 10.23
C PRO A 92 -27.57 -9.98 10.74
N GLU A 93 -27.59 -8.85 11.48
CA GLU A 93 -26.38 -8.23 12.02
C GLU A 93 -25.59 -9.18 12.93
N ASP A 94 -26.29 -9.97 13.77
CA ASP A 94 -25.64 -10.96 14.65
C ASP A 94 -24.91 -12.07 13.89
N ALA A 95 -25.32 -12.41 12.68
CA ALA A 95 -24.63 -13.34 11.80
C ALA A 95 -23.36 -12.72 11.21
N MET A 96 -23.40 -11.43 10.87
CA MET A 96 -22.25 -10.68 10.37
C MET A 96 -21.18 -10.45 11.46
N ALA A 97 -21.55 -10.40 12.72
CA ALA A 97 -20.61 -10.26 13.85
C ALA A 97 -19.88 -11.56 14.21
N ARG A 98 -20.34 -12.72 13.72
CA ARG A 98 -19.75 -14.04 14.04
C ARG A 98 -18.50 -14.31 13.22
N VAL A 99 -17.34 -14.29 13.86
CA VAL A 99 -16.03 -14.56 13.21
C VAL A 99 -15.97 -15.92 12.51
N ALA A 100 -16.63 -16.94 13.07
CA ALA A 100 -16.71 -18.28 12.48
C ALA A 100 -17.86 -18.43 11.45
N GLY A 101 -18.69 -17.41 11.25
CA GLY A 101 -19.83 -17.43 10.33
C GLY A 101 -19.40 -17.30 8.87
N ALA A 102 -19.98 -18.12 8.00
CA ALA A 102 -19.72 -18.03 6.56
C ALA A 102 -20.24 -16.72 5.97
N GLU A 103 -21.28 -16.14 6.58
CA GLU A 103 -21.93 -14.90 6.16
C GLU A 103 -20.96 -13.72 6.18
N LEU A 104 -20.19 -13.56 7.26
CA LEU A 104 -19.15 -12.53 7.38
C LEU A 104 -18.14 -12.67 6.25
N TRP A 105 -17.59 -13.86 6.06
CA TRP A 105 -16.50 -14.07 5.08
C TRP A 105 -16.98 -13.96 3.63
N LEU A 106 -18.22 -14.38 3.35
CA LEU A 106 -18.82 -14.19 2.03
C LEU A 106 -19.02 -12.69 1.75
N PHE A 107 -19.53 -11.94 2.73
CA PHE A 107 -19.68 -10.49 2.62
C PHE A 107 -18.33 -9.81 2.39
N VAL A 108 -17.33 -10.11 3.21
CA VAL A 108 -15.95 -9.60 3.07
C VAL A 108 -15.41 -9.91 1.68
N LEU A 109 -15.58 -11.14 1.19
CA LEU A 109 -15.11 -11.55 -0.13
C LEU A 109 -15.80 -10.73 -1.26
N LEU A 110 -17.11 -10.54 -1.18
CA LEU A 110 -17.86 -9.77 -2.18
C LEU A 110 -17.36 -8.31 -2.23
N VAL A 111 -17.25 -7.66 -1.08
CA VAL A 111 -16.73 -6.28 -1.01
C VAL A 111 -15.31 -6.19 -1.57
N MET A 112 -14.45 -7.12 -1.18
CA MET A 112 -13.06 -7.17 -1.64
C MET A 112 -12.94 -7.38 -3.16
N LEU A 113 -13.76 -8.25 -3.74
CA LEU A 113 -13.78 -8.45 -5.20
C LEU A 113 -14.16 -7.15 -5.92
N GLY A 114 -15.07 -6.36 -5.35
CA GLY A 114 -15.42 -5.04 -5.87
C GLY A 114 -14.24 -4.07 -5.84
N VAL A 115 -13.51 -4.02 -4.73
CA VAL A 115 -12.30 -3.18 -4.58
C VAL A 115 -11.19 -3.63 -5.53
N ILE A 116 -10.92 -4.94 -5.57
CA ILE A 116 -9.86 -5.52 -6.42
C ILE A 116 -10.15 -5.29 -7.90
N ALA A 117 -11.40 -5.44 -8.34
CA ALA A 117 -11.81 -5.14 -9.71
C ALA A 117 -11.48 -3.68 -10.09
N GLY A 118 -11.56 -2.75 -9.13
CA GLY A 118 -11.19 -1.35 -9.31
C GLY A 118 -9.71 -1.11 -9.58
N ASN A 119 -8.81 -2.01 -9.16
CA ASN A 119 -7.35 -1.85 -9.34
C ASN A 119 -6.92 -1.88 -10.82
N VAL A 120 -7.72 -2.47 -11.72
CA VAL A 120 -7.49 -2.42 -13.18
C VAL A 120 -7.32 -0.98 -13.67
N ARG A 121 -8.02 -0.01 -13.06
CA ARG A 121 -7.97 1.40 -13.45
C ARG A 121 -6.64 2.07 -13.14
N LEU A 122 -5.96 1.66 -12.07
CA LEU A 122 -4.63 2.19 -11.74
C LEU A 122 -3.62 1.82 -12.84
N ILE A 123 -3.67 0.57 -13.29
CA ILE A 123 -2.83 0.08 -14.39
C ILE A 123 -3.19 0.78 -15.70
N ALA A 124 -4.48 0.89 -16.01
CA ALA A 124 -4.95 1.56 -17.21
C ALA A 124 -4.57 3.05 -17.23
N LEU A 125 -4.63 3.75 -16.10
CA LEU A 125 -4.25 5.16 -16.00
C LEU A 125 -2.76 5.37 -16.30
N ALA A 126 -1.89 4.53 -15.74
CA ALA A 126 -0.46 4.60 -15.99
C ALA A 126 -0.13 4.41 -17.49
N THR A 127 -0.77 3.44 -18.15
CA THR A 127 -0.59 3.21 -19.59
C THR A 127 -1.18 4.31 -20.45
N MET A 128 -2.24 4.99 -19.99
CA MET A 128 -2.83 6.16 -20.70
C MET A 128 -1.94 7.39 -20.68
N VAL A 129 -1.11 7.61 -19.67
CA VAL A 129 -0.10 8.68 -19.69
C VAL A 129 0.81 8.50 -20.89
N THR A 130 1.30 7.29 -21.10
CA THR A 130 2.19 6.97 -22.23
C THR A 130 1.47 7.10 -23.59
N ALA A 131 0.20 6.73 -23.66
CA ALA A 131 -0.58 6.73 -24.90
C ALA A 131 -1.11 8.11 -25.32
N LEU A 132 -1.42 8.99 -24.36
CA LEU A 132 -2.11 10.26 -24.62
C LEU A 132 -1.22 11.50 -24.47
N ILE A 133 -0.03 11.35 -23.89
CA ILE A 133 0.84 12.48 -23.53
C ILE A 133 2.16 12.35 -24.27
N ASP A 134 2.55 13.45 -24.94
CA ASP A 134 3.85 13.58 -25.59
C ASP A 134 4.98 13.34 -24.60
N GLU A 135 6.10 12.76 -25.05
CA GLU A 135 7.20 12.34 -24.19
C GLU A 135 7.77 13.47 -23.33
N ASP A 136 7.89 14.67 -23.89
CA ASP A 136 8.36 15.88 -23.23
C ASP A 136 7.46 16.39 -22.09
N LYS A 137 6.22 15.88 -21.99
CA LYS A 137 5.22 16.30 -20.98
C LYS A 137 4.81 15.18 -20.01
N ARG A 138 5.35 13.97 -20.19
CA ARG A 138 4.99 12.80 -19.35
C ARG A 138 5.34 13.01 -17.89
N ASP A 139 6.43 13.68 -17.59
CA ASP A 139 6.83 13.99 -16.20
C ASP A 139 5.77 14.82 -15.48
N LYS A 140 5.23 15.85 -16.15
CA LYS A 140 4.13 16.66 -15.60
C LYS A 140 2.84 15.86 -15.44
N ALA A 141 2.53 14.99 -16.37
CA ALA A 141 1.36 14.13 -16.31
C ALA A 141 1.45 13.11 -15.15
N ASN A 142 2.62 12.49 -14.97
CA ASN A 142 2.88 11.60 -13.86
C ASN A 142 2.84 12.33 -12.50
N GLY A 143 3.33 13.56 -12.43
CA GLY A 143 3.18 14.44 -11.28
C GLY A 143 1.71 14.70 -10.92
N LEU A 144 0.85 14.95 -11.94
CA LEU A 144 -0.59 15.11 -11.73
C LEU A 144 -1.27 13.82 -11.27
N VAL A 145 -0.87 12.65 -11.78
CA VAL A 145 -1.35 11.34 -11.32
C VAL A 145 -1.01 11.14 -9.85
N GLY A 146 0.25 11.42 -9.47
CA GLY A 146 0.68 11.34 -8.08
C GLY A 146 -0.08 12.29 -7.15
N LEU A 147 -0.31 13.54 -7.58
CA LEU A 147 -1.10 14.51 -6.83
C LEU A 147 -2.54 14.04 -6.61
N VAL A 148 -3.19 13.54 -7.66
CA VAL A 148 -4.57 13.02 -7.60
C VAL A 148 -4.64 11.81 -6.67
N THR A 149 -3.66 10.93 -6.72
CA THR A 149 -3.59 9.77 -5.81
C THR A 149 -3.45 10.22 -4.36
N GLY A 150 -2.56 11.18 -4.08
CA GLY A 150 -2.36 11.72 -2.73
C GLY A 150 -3.61 12.41 -2.18
N ILE A 151 -4.27 13.27 -2.98
CA ILE A 151 -5.53 13.92 -2.61
C ILE A 151 -6.61 12.86 -2.35
N GLY A 152 -6.69 11.84 -3.23
CA GLY A 152 -7.64 10.74 -3.09
C GLY A 152 -7.45 10.02 -1.75
N PHE A 153 -6.23 9.75 -1.35
CA PHE A 153 -5.94 9.07 -0.09
C PHE A 153 -6.35 9.90 1.16
N VAL A 154 -6.06 11.20 1.16
CA VAL A 154 -6.49 12.12 2.24
C VAL A 154 -8.02 12.17 2.36
N MET A 155 -8.71 12.33 1.24
CA MET A 155 -10.18 12.39 1.22
C MET A 155 -10.80 11.07 1.70
N THR A 156 -10.29 9.96 1.21
CA THR A 156 -10.79 8.62 1.52
C THR A 156 -10.76 8.31 3.00
N SER A 157 -9.66 8.61 3.68
CA SER A 157 -9.47 8.30 5.10
C SER A 157 -10.52 8.97 5.98
N ALA A 158 -10.81 10.26 5.73
CA ALA A 158 -11.85 10.99 6.45
C ALA A 158 -13.26 10.47 6.07
N VAL A 159 -13.55 10.35 4.77
CA VAL A 159 -14.88 9.95 4.28
C VAL A 159 -15.26 8.57 4.79
N SER A 160 -14.34 7.59 4.80
CA SER A 160 -14.62 6.25 5.30
C SER A 160 -15.00 6.24 6.78
N GLY A 161 -14.27 7.00 7.62
CA GLY A 161 -14.57 7.10 9.05
C GLY A 161 -15.97 7.69 9.32
N PHE A 162 -16.34 8.76 8.58
CA PHE A 162 -17.66 9.36 8.70
C PHE A 162 -18.80 8.45 8.20
N LEU A 163 -18.61 7.78 7.07
CA LEU A 163 -19.63 6.86 6.52
C LEU A 163 -19.87 5.67 7.44
N VAL A 164 -18.81 5.07 7.97
CA VAL A 164 -18.94 3.94 8.91
C VAL A 164 -19.63 4.38 10.20
N ALA A 165 -19.30 5.56 10.74
CA ALA A 165 -19.92 6.07 11.94
C ALA A 165 -21.39 6.44 11.75
N TRP A 166 -21.78 6.93 10.56
CA TRP A 166 -23.13 7.40 10.27
C TRP A 166 -24.10 6.27 9.90
N GLY A 167 -23.68 5.28 9.13
CA GLY A 167 -24.55 4.22 8.63
C GLY A 167 -23.79 2.96 8.23
N GLY A 168 -22.62 2.70 8.84
CA GLY A 168 -21.89 1.46 8.65
C GLY A 168 -21.52 1.15 7.20
N MET A 169 -21.55 -0.15 6.87
CA MET A 169 -21.29 -0.61 5.51
C MET A 169 -22.43 -0.32 4.53
N GLU A 170 -23.66 -0.18 5.01
CA GLU A 170 -24.80 0.18 4.13
C GLU A 170 -24.60 1.56 3.51
N ALA A 171 -24.33 2.59 4.33
CA ALA A 171 -24.07 3.94 3.86
C ALA A 171 -22.82 3.98 2.94
N THR A 172 -21.79 3.23 3.29
CA THR A 172 -20.55 3.14 2.48
C THR A 172 -20.82 2.52 1.10
N LEU A 173 -21.59 1.43 1.03
CA LEU A 173 -21.90 0.75 -0.23
C LEU A 173 -22.84 1.58 -1.10
N LEU A 174 -23.83 2.28 -0.52
CA LEU A 174 -24.67 3.23 -1.26
C LEU A 174 -23.83 4.38 -1.86
N PHE A 175 -22.93 4.95 -1.08
CA PHE A 175 -21.98 5.95 -1.55
C PHE A 175 -21.11 5.41 -2.70
N ALA A 176 -20.56 4.20 -2.54
CA ALA A 176 -19.73 3.57 -3.56
C ALA A 176 -20.49 3.28 -4.85
N LEU A 177 -21.71 2.79 -4.77
CA LEU A 177 -22.59 2.56 -5.93
C LEU A 177 -22.89 3.86 -6.67
N ALA A 178 -23.25 4.93 -5.95
CA ALA A 178 -23.55 6.23 -6.53
C ALA A 178 -22.33 6.79 -7.29
N LEU A 179 -21.15 6.82 -6.65
CA LEU A 179 -19.95 7.34 -7.29
C LEU A 179 -19.45 6.45 -8.43
N THR A 180 -19.54 5.12 -8.30
CA THR A 180 -19.18 4.19 -9.38
C THR A 180 -20.10 4.38 -10.60
N ALA A 181 -21.41 4.57 -10.39
CA ALA A 181 -22.36 4.86 -11.45
C ALA A 181 -22.03 6.20 -12.14
N VAL A 182 -21.75 7.26 -11.37
CA VAL A 182 -21.34 8.56 -11.91
C VAL A 182 -20.04 8.42 -12.72
N ALA A 183 -19.03 7.74 -12.20
CA ALA A 183 -17.78 7.50 -12.89
C ALA A 183 -17.97 6.67 -14.18
N PHE A 184 -18.85 5.68 -14.17
CA PHE A 184 -19.18 4.86 -15.32
C PHE A 184 -19.87 5.67 -16.42
N VAL A 185 -20.92 6.43 -16.08
CA VAL A 185 -21.65 7.29 -17.03
C VAL A 185 -20.74 8.39 -17.58
N HIS A 186 -19.94 9.04 -16.73
CA HIS A 186 -18.96 10.01 -17.17
C HIS A 186 -17.97 9.41 -18.19
N LEU A 187 -17.45 8.21 -17.92
CA LEU A 187 -16.50 7.54 -18.82
C LEU A 187 -17.15 7.12 -20.16
N LEU A 188 -18.46 6.81 -20.16
CA LEU A 188 -19.23 6.57 -21.40
C LEU A 188 -19.31 7.84 -22.27
N ALA A 189 -19.38 9.02 -21.65
CA ALA A 189 -19.45 10.29 -22.37
C ALA A 189 -18.07 10.76 -22.92
N VAL A 190 -16.95 10.32 -22.31
CA VAL A 190 -15.60 10.69 -22.75
C VAL A 190 -15.23 9.95 -24.03
N ARG A 191 -15.01 10.69 -25.10
CA ARG A 191 -14.49 10.15 -26.37
C ARG A 191 -12.96 10.15 -26.33
N LEU A 192 -12.37 8.99 -26.59
CA LEU A 192 -10.93 8.77 -26.62
C LEU A 192 -10.56 8.17 -27.97
N ASP A 193 -9.67 8.82 -28.66
CA ASP A 193 -9.00 8.26 -29.83
C ASP A 193 -7.81 7.44 -29.33
N GLU A 194 -8.08 6.20 -28.92
CA GLU A 194 -7.05 5.25 -28.50
C GLU A 194 -6.53 4.49 -29.70
N PRO A 195 -5.19 4.38 -29.88
CA PRO A 195 -4.62 3.45 -30.84
C PRO A 195 -5.09 2.02 -30.52
N VAL A 196 -5.37 1.24 -31.56
CA VAL A 196 -5.69 -0.18 -31.41
C VAL A 196 -4.44 -0.87 -30.86
N PRO A 197 -4.52 -1.64 -29.74
CA PRO A 197 -3.35 -2.31 -29.18
C PRO A 197 -2.71 -3.25 -30.21
N GLU A 198 -1.40 -3.10 -30.46
CA GLU A 198 -0.64 -3.98 -31.37
C GLU A 198 -0.62 -5.44 -30.90
N ALA A 199 -0.89 -5.71 -29.62
CA ALA A 199 -0.96 -7.06 -29.07
C ALA A 199 -2.10 -7.91 -29.66
N GLU A 200 -3.15 -7.31 -30.22
CA GLU A 200 -4.12 -8.04 -31.05
C GLU A 200 -3.49 -8.59 -32.34
N ALA A 201 -2.35 -8.04 -32.76
CA ALA A 201 -1.73 -8.38 -34.06
C ALA A 201 -0.60 -9.41 -33.95
N THR A 202 0.09 -9.57 -32.82
CA THR A 202 1.37 -10.33 -32.80
C THR A 202 1.44 -11.54 -31.90
N GLY A 203 0.53 -11.76 -30.95
CA GLY A 203 0.53 -12.98 -30.09
C GLY A 203 1.82 -13.24 -29.27
N ALA A 204 2.74 -12.30 -29.23
CA ALA A 204 4.05 -12.47 -28.63
C ALA A 204 3.95 -12.38 -27.09
N ARG A 205 3.91 -13.53 -26.43
CA ARG A 205 4.20 -13.65 -25.00
C ARG A 205 5.70 -13.40 -24.78
N GLY A 206 6.06 -12.30 -24.14
CA GLY A 206 7.42 -12.09 -23.66
C GLY A 206 7.78 -13.20 -22.66
N GLU A 207 8.75 -14.05 -22.97
CA GLU A 207 9.25 -15.04 -22.02
C GLU A 207 9.88 -14.33 -20.82
N ILE A 208 9.40 -14.66 -19.62
CA ILE A 208 9.95 -14.15 -18.35
C ILE A 208 11.21 -14.98 -18.04
N ASP A 209 12.38 -14.45 -18.38
CA ASP A 209 13.66 -15.06 -18.00
C ASP A 209 14.03 -14.76 -16.54
N LEU A 210 13.38 -15.47 -15.63
CA LEU A 210 13.61 -15.34 -14.18
C LEU A 210 15.03 -15.74 -13.79
N ARG A 211 15.59 -16.81 -14.44
CA ARG A 211 16.95 -17.29 -14.14
C ARG A 211 18.01 -16.28 -14.57
N GLY A 212 17.85 -15.67 -15.73
CA GLY A 212 18.73 -14.59 -16.20
C GLY A 212 18.66 -13.37 -15.32
N THR A 213 17.47 -13.01 -14.82
CA THR A 213 17.27 -11.89 -13.91
C THR A 213 17.94 -12.14 -12.55
N ILE A 214 17.78 -13.31 -11.95
CA ILE A 214 18.46 -13.68 -10.70
C ILE A 214 19.98 -13.66 -10.88
N ARG A 215 20.50 -14.19 -11.98
CA ARG A 215 21.95 -14.16 -12.28
C ARG A 215 22.46 -12.72 -12.41
N LEU A 216 21.68 -11.85 -13.04
CA LEU A 216 22.01 -10.44 -13.19
C LEU A 216 22.07 -9.72 -11.83
N VAL A 217 21.03 -9.88 -11.00
CA VAL A 217 20.95 -9.30 -9.64
C VAL A 217 22.13 -9.79 -8.79
N SER A 218 22.45 -11.08 -8.85
CA SER A 218 23.57 -11.67 -8.12
C SER A 218 24.93 -11.18 -8.63
N GLY A 219 25.02 -10.74 -9.90
CA GLY A 219 26.23 -10.18 -10.50
C GLY A 219 26.54 -8.75 -10.09
N ILE A 220 25.58 -7.99 -9.54
CA ILE A 220 25.77 -6.62 -9.06
C ILE A 220 26.06 -6.68 -7.56
N PRO A 221 27.29 -6.31 -7.13
CA PRO A 221 27.68 -6.44 -5.73
C PRO A 221 26.79 -5.59 -4.79
N GLY A 222 26.22 -6.24 -3.78
CA GLY A 222 25.37 -5.59 -2.78
C GLY A 222 23.89 -5.40 -3.20
N LEU A 223 23.52 -5.60 -4.46
CA LEU A 223 22.16 -5.39 -4.93
C LEU A 223 21.17 -6.41 -4.31
N PHE A 224 21.58 -7.68 -4.23
CA PHE A 224 20.77 -8.70 -3.59
C PHE A 224 20.48 -8.38 -2.11
N ALA A 225 21.46 -7.82 -1.40
CA ALA A 225 21.28 -7.41 -0.01
C ALA A 225 20.34 -6.20 0.13
N LEU A 226 20.33 -5.28 -0.84
CA LEU A 226 19.36 -4.18 -0.87
C LEU A 226 17.92 -4.70 -1.05
N ILE A 227 17.69 -5.56 -2.05
CA ILE A 227 16.38 -6.18 -2.29
C ILE A 227 15.93 -6.99 -1.06
N PHE A 228 16.83 -7.75 -0.44
CA PHE A 228 16.51 -8.49 0.78
C PHE A 228 16.15 -7.55 1.94
N PHE A 229 16.85 -6.43 2.10
CA PHE A 229 16.54 -5.42 3.11
C PHE A 229 15.16 -4.79 2.88
N ALA A 230 14.84 -4.41 1.64
CA ALA A 230 13.54 -3.88 1.27
C ALA A 230 12.42 -4.92 1.49
N THR A 231 12.64 -6.17 1.07
CA THR A 231 11.74 -7.30 1.33
C THR A 231 11.45 -7.48 2.82
N PHE A 232 12.49 -7.40 3.66
CA PHE A 232 12.33 -7.51 5.11
C PHE A 232 11.58 -6.32 5.70
N ASN A 233 11.81 -5.10 5.20
CA ASN A 233 11.01 -3.93 5.57
C ASN A 233 9.53 -4.12 5.23
N ASN A 234 9.22 -4.62 4.04
CA ASN A 234 7.85 -4.92 3.63
C ASN A 234 7.22 -6.02 4.50
N LEU A 235 8.01 -7.04 4.87
CA LEU A 235 7.58 -8.07 5.82
C LEU A 235 7.15 -7.45 7.16
N LEU A 236 7.97 -6.58 7.73
CA LEU A 236 7.64 -5.86 8.97
C LEU A 236 6.49 -4.87 8.78
N GLY A 237 6.40 -4.22 7.62
CA GLY A 237 5.30 -3.33 7.24
C GLY A 237 3.94 -4.04 7.23
N GLY A 238 3.90 -5.32 6.87
CA GLY A 238 2.70 -6.15 6.93
C GLY A 238 2.07 -6.26 8.33
N VAL A 239 2.86 -6.13 9.40
CA VAL A 239 2.37 -6.06 10.79
C VAL A 239 1.50 -4.83 10.98
N PHE A 240 1.96 -3.67 10.49
CA PHE A 240 1.22 -2.42 10.60
C PHE A 240 -0.06 -2.45 9.77
N MET A 241 0.00 -3.02 8.57
CA MET A 241 -1.18 -3.17 7.72
C MET A 241 -2.27 -4.04 8.39
N ALA A 242 -1.87 -5.06 9.14
CA ALA A 242 -2.81 -5.96 9.79
C ALA A 242 -3.39 -5.41 11.11
N LEU A 243 -2.62 -4.65 11.88
CA LEU A 243 -2.94 -4.32 13.27
C LEU A 243 -3.20 -2.83 13.53
N MET A 244 -2.76 -1.91 12.66
CA MET A 244 -2.77 -0.47 12.94
C MET A 244 -4.19 0.06 13.11
N ASP A 245 -5.12 -0.33 12.24
CA ASP A 245 -6.50 0.11 12.32
C ASP A 245 -7.19 -0.43 13.57
N ALA A 246 -6.96 -1.70 13.90
CA ALA A 246 -7.49 -2.30 15.12
C ALA A 246 -6.95 -1.60 16.39
N TYR A 247 -5.66 -1.26 16.41
CA TYR A 247 -5.05 -0.52 17.50
C TYR A 247 -5.59 0.91 17.59
N GLY A 248 -5.67 1.63 16.48
CA GLY A 248 -6.21 2.99 16.45
C GLY A 248 -7.66 3.04 16.93
N LEU A 249 -8.51 2.13 16.43
CA LEU A 249 -9.91 2.00 16.84
C LEU A 249 -10.12 1.49 18.28
N SER A 250 -9.07 0.96 18.91
CA SER A 250 -9.09 0.65 20.34
C SER A 250 -8.85 1.87 21.24
N LEU A 251 -8.30 2.96 20.69
CA LEU A 251 -7.93 4.18 21.40
C LEU A 251 -8.89 5.35 21.15
N MET A 252 -9.59 5.34 20.03
CA MET A 252 -10.47 6.43 19.61
C MET A 252 -11.63 5.92 18.77
N ASP A 253 -12.64 6.76 18.53
CA ASP A 253 -13.75 6.43 17.66
C ASP A 253 -13.33 6.42 16.16
N VAL A 254 -14.18 5.84 15.33
CA VAL A 254 -13.89 5.64 13.90
C VAL A 254 -13.77 6.95 13.12
N GLN A 255 -14.51 8.00 13.53
CA GLN A 255 -14.41 9.31 12.89
C GLN A 255 -13.07 9.96 13.21
N GLN A 256 -12.68 9.95 14.48
CA GLN A 256 -11.38 10.47 14.94
C GLN A 256 -10.23 9.71 14.26
N TRP A 257 -10.33 8.40 14.15
CA TRP A 257 -9.34 7.58 13.46
C TRP A 257 -9.21 7.94 11.98
N GLY A 258 -10.33 8.07 11.26
CA GLY A 258 -10.34 8.52 9.87
C GLY A 258 -9.76 9.91 9.67
N LEU A 259 -10.08 10.87 10.58
CA LEU A 259 -9.51 12.23 10.55
C LEU A 259 -8.02 12.24 10.86
N LEU A 260 -7.54 11.39 11.80
CA LEU A 260 -6.11 11.24 12.09
C LEU A 260 -5.35 10.74 10.86
N TRP A 261 -5.86 9.73 10.16
CA TRP A 261 -5.27 9.25 8.92
C TRP A 261 -5.25 10.33 7.83
N ALA A 262 -6.35 11.09 7.67
CA ALA A 262 -6.40 12.20 6.71
C ALA A 262 -5.36 13.28 7.03
N PHE A 263 -5.23 13.67 8.29
CA PHE A 263 -4.21 14.63 8.75
C PHE A 263 -2.79 14.08 8.53
N ALA A 264 -2.53 12.86 8.95
CA ALA A 264 -1.23 12.23 8.80
C ALA A 264 -0.81 12.06 7.32
N SER A 265 -1.78 11.84 6.42
CA SER A 265 -1.53 11.70 4.97
C SER A 265 -1.02 13.01 4.33
N CYS A 266 -1.27 14.18 4.94
CA CYS A 266 -0.67 15.44 4.49
C CYS A 266 0.87 15.40 4.61
N ALA A 267 1.41 14.63 5.55
CA ALA A 267 2.85 14.45 5.71
C ALA A 267 3.49 13.75 4.49
N PHE A 268 2.77 12.88 3.81
CA PHE A 268 3.23 12.25 2.58
C PHE A 268 3.44 13.28 1.45
N ILE A 269 2.52 14.23 1.32
CA ILE A 269 2.64 15.34 0.35
C ILE A 269 3.83 16.23 0.72
N LEU A 270 3.96 16.60 2.00
CA LEU A 270 5.09 17.40 2.50
C LEU A 270 6.43 16.70 2.27
N SER A 271 6.48 15.39 2.41
CA SER A 271 7.65 14.56 2.12
C SER A 271 8.10 14.72 0.67
N GLY A 272 7.18 14.52 -0.29
CA GLY A 272 7.47 14.68 -1.71
C GLY A 272 8.00 16.07 -2.06
N LEU A 273 7.40 17.13 -1.51
CA LEU A 273 7.87 18.51 -1.67
C LEU A 273 9.25 18.73 -1.06
N THR A 274 9.53 18.11 0.08
CA THR A 274 10.83 18.20 0.75
C THR A 274 11.90 17.50 -0.08
N ILE A 275 11.63 16.28 -0.57
CA ILE A 275 12.55 15.54 -1.45
C ILE A 275 12.85 16.36 -2.71
N ALA A 276 11.83 16.97 -3.33
CA ALA A 276 12.02 17.78 -4.52
C ALA A 276 12.90 19.01 -4.30
N ARG A 277 12.91 19.58 -3.08
CA ARG A 277 13.73 20.78 -2.74
C ARG A 277 15.11 20.45 -2.20
N VAL A 278 15.22 19.44 -1.34
CA VAL A 278 16.44 19.13 -0.58
C VAL A 278 17.23 17.99 -1.21
N GLY A 279 16.54 17.12 -1.98
CA GLY A 279 17.09 15.88 -2.54
C GLY A 279 17.30 14.81 -1.47
N LEU A 280 17.98 13.74 -1.87
CA LEU A 280 18.27 12.56 -1.02
C LEU A 280 19.70 12.59 -0.45
N GLY A 281 20.43 13.69 -0.65
CA GLY A 281 21.82 13.82 -0.24
C GLY A 281 22.80 13.08 -1.19
N ARG A 282 24.08 13.08 -0.81
CA ARG A 282 25.14 12.49 -1.65
C ARG A 282 25.15 10.96 -1.70
N ASN A 283 24.53 10.31 -0.74
CA ASN A 283 24.46 8.86 -0.65
C ASN A 283 23.03 8.43 -0.29
N PRO A 284 22.17 8.17 -1.29
CA PRO A 284 20.79 7.74 -1.07
C PRO A 284 20.69 6.46 -0.24
N LEU A 285 21.61 5.50 -0.40
CA LEU A 285 21.60 4.27 0.38
C LEU A 285 21.82 4.53 1.88
N ARG A 286 22.65 5.52 2.24
CA ARG A 286 22.81 5.97 3.62
C ARG A 286 21.51 6.60 4.13
N THR A 287 20.86 7.42 3.31
CA THR A 287 19.58 8.05 3.64
C THR A 287 18.51 6.99 3.86
N LEU A 288 18.40 5.98 2.99
CA LEU A 288 17.50 4.82 3.14
C LEU A 288 17.65 4.17 4.53
N LEU A 289 18.88 3.80 4.90
CA LEU A 289 19.12 3.07 6.15
C LEU A 289 18.88 3.94 7.40
N LEU A 290 19.29 5.22 7.38
CA LEU A 290 19.05 6.14 8.49
C LEU A 290 17.57 6.44 8.68
N VAL A 291 16.84 6.68 7.60
CA VAL A 291 15.38 6.86 7.61
C VAL A 291 14.69 5.64 8.21
N ASN A 292 15.05 4.44 7.75
CA ASN A 292 14.50 3.21 8.31
C ASN A 292 14.83 3.02 9.79
N MET A 293 16.05 3.39 10.25
CA MET A 293 16.37 3.37 11.68
C MET A 293 15.43 4.27 12.48
N VAL A 294 15.15 5.48 12.00
CA VAL A 294 14.23 6.41 12.67
C VAL A 294 12.81 5.89 12.67
N VAL A 295 12.31 5.41 11.52
CA VAL A 295 10.96 4.85 11.38
C VAL A 295 10.75 3.69 12.36
N TRP A 296 11.69 2.73 12.39
CA TRP A 296 11.60 1.58 13.27
C TRP A 296 11.83 1.92 14.75
N ALA A 297 12.66 2.92 15.06
CA ALA A 297 12.80 3.41 16.42
C ALA A 297 11.50 4.05 16.92
N VAL A 298 10.83 4.86 16.09
CA VAL A 298 9.50 5.39 16.41
C VAL A 298 8.50 4.24 16.59
N ALA A 299 8.52 3.24 15.70
CA ALA A 299 7.67 2.07 15.81
C ALA A 299 7.89 1.25 17.11
N ALA A 300 9.11 1.23 17.64
CA ALA A 300 9.43 0.56 18.90
C ALA A 300 8.85 1.27 20.13
N VAL A 301 8.66 2.59 20.07
CA VAL A 301 8.35 3.39 21.27
C VAL A 301 6.95 4.01 21.28
N PHE A 302 6.28 4.20 20.15
CA PHE A 302 5.01 4.93 20.08
C PHE A 302 3.87 4.27 20.86
N THR A 303 3.96 2.96 21.09
CA THR A 303 2.97 2.18 21.83
C THR A 303 3.33 1.92 23.29
N LEU A 304 4.46 2.47 23.79
CA LEU A 304 4.84 2.29 25.20
C LEU A 304 3.78 2.84 26.16
N GLN A 305 3.05 3.86 25.73
CA GLN A 305 1.88 4.39 26.44
C GLN A 305 0.65 4.39 25.52
N SER A 306 -0.55 4.19 26.11
CA SER A 306 -1.82 4.30 25.41
C SER A 306 -2.15 5.79 25.18
N SER A 307 -1.55 6.40 24.16
CA SER A 307 -1.67 7.82 23.88
C SER A 307 -2.01 8.06 22.40
N VAL A 308 -3.13 8.74 22.18
CA VAL A 308 -3.55 9.20 20.85
C VAL A 308 -2.50 10.14 20.23
N LEU A 309 -1.87 10.98 21.06
CA LEU A 309 -0.84 11.90 20.58
C LEU A 309 0.41 11.16 20.08
N LEU A 310 0.88 10.15 20.83
CA LEU A 310 2.02 9.35 20.39
C LEU A 310 1.72 8.59 19.11
N LEU A 311 0.53 8.03 18.99
CA LEU A 311 0.06 7.37 17.77
C LEU A 311 0.01 8.36 16.59
N ALA A 312 -0.56 9.55 16.79
CA ALA A 312 -0.63 10.58 15.74
C ALA A 312 0.76 11.01 15.26
N VAL A 313 1.67 11.28 16.19
CA VAL A 313 3.07 11.64 15.88
C VAL A 313 3.76 10.52 15.12
N ALA A 314 3.57 9.25 15.54
CA ALA A 314 4.15 8.11 14.86
C ALA A 314 3.63 7.97 13.42
N CYS A 315 2.32 8.10 13.20
CA CYS A 315 1.72 8.06 11.87
C CYS A 315 2.27 9.18 10.96
N VAL A 316 2.37 10.42 11.48
CA VAL A 316 2.92 11.56 10.74
C VAL A 316 4.40 11.32 10.39
N VAL A 317 5.21 10.89 11.34
CA VAL A 317 6.64 10.61 11.12
C VAL A 317 6.82 9.49 10.10
N TRP A 318 6.03 8.42 10.21
CA TRP A 318 6.09 7.30 9.29
C TRP A 318 5.72 7.70 7.87
N LEU A 319 4.58 8.41 7.68
CA LEU A 319 4.13 8.87 6.38
C LEU A 319 5.02 9.96 5.78
N PHE A 320 5.71 10.74 6.62
CA PHE A 320 6.70 11.72 6.15
C PHE A 320 8.00 11.05 5.69
N LEU A 321 8.48 10.04 6.42
CA LEU A 321 9.78 9.42 6.15
C LEU A 321 9.73 8.31 5.10
N ASN A 322 8.60 7.60 4.96
CA ASN A 322 8.51 6.47 4.04
C ASN A 322 8.84 6.84 2.57
N PRO A 323 8.37 7.97 2.00
CA PRO A 323 8.74 8.36 0.64
C PRO A 323 10.24 8.64 0.47
N PHE A 324 10.94 9.06 1.52
CA PHE A 324 12.42 9.19 1.46
C PHE A 324 13.09 7.82 1.30
N ALA A 325 12.59 6.80 2.00
CA ALA A 325 13.10 5.44 1.87
C ALA A 325 12.86 4.89 0.46
N GLU A 326 11.63 5.00 -0.05
CA GLU A 326 11.28 4.56 -1.41
C GLU A 326 12.10 5.28 -2.49
N ALA A 327 12.17 6.62 -2.43
CA ALA A 327 12.92 7.40 -3.40
C ALA A 327 14.42 7.08 -3.34
N ALA A 328 14.99 6.86 -2.15
CA ALA A 328 16.38 6.50 -1.99
C ALA A 328 16.71 5.11 -2.54
N GLU A 329 15.82 4.15 -2.36
CA GLU A 329 15.91 2.82 -2.94
C GLU A 329 15.86 2.87 -4.47
N GLN A 330 14.83 3.50 -5.03
CA GLN A 330 14.67 3.66 -6.47
C GLN A 330 15.86 4.37 -7.12
N THR A 331 16.35 5.46 -6.49
CA THR A 331 17.52 6.18 -6.99
C THR A 331 18.78 5.30 -6.97
N THR A 332 18.95 4.48 -5.94
CA THR A 332 20.07 3.54 -5.87
C THR A 332 19.97 2.47 -6.95
N LEU A 333 18.81 1.86 -7.14
CA LEU A 333 18.54 0.85 -8.18
C LEU A 333 18.80 1.42 -9.58
N GLN A 334 18.27 2.61 -9.87
CA GLN A 334 18.45 3.28 -11.17
C GLN A 334 19.91 3.55 -11.50
N LYS A 335 20.75 3.82 -10.49
CA LYS A 335 22.16 4.14 -10.69
C LYS A 335 23.05 2.91 -10.87
N VAL A 336 22.78 1.85 -10.10
CA VAL A 336 23.66 0.65 -10.10
C VAL A 336 23.26 -0.39 -11.15
N VAL A 337 22.05 -0.31 -11.68
CA VAL A 337 21.53 -1.24 -12.70
C VAL A 337 21.65 -0.61 -14.09
N PRO A 338 22.28 -1.26 -15.07
CA PRO A 338 22.34 -0.77 -16.45
C PRO A 338 20.94 -0.52 -17.02
N PHE A 339 20.77 0.59 -17.74
CA PHE A 339 19.47 1.06 -18.23
C PHE A 339 18.66 -0.02 -18.98
N GLU A 340 19.33 -0.78 -19.86
CA GLU A 340 18.72 -1.83 -20.68
C GLU A 340 18.16 -3.00 -19.86
N ARG A 341 18.53 -3.08 -18.58
CA ARG A 341 18.18 -4.19 -17.67
C ARG A 341 17.33 -3.74 -16.48
N GLN A 342 17.07 -2.43 -16.35
CA GLN A 342 16.32 -1.85 -15.22
C GLN A 342 14.91 -2.44 -15.11
N GLY A 343 14.18 -2.56 -16.22
CA GLY A 343 12.81 -3.09 -16.18
C GLY A 343 12.71 -4.50 -15.58
N ARG A 344 13.65 -5.39 -15.93
CA ARG A 344 13.69 -6.76 -15.39
C ARG A 344 14.06 -6.78 -13.91
N VAL A 345 15.06 -5.99 -13.51
CA VAL A 345 15.53 -5.95 -12.12
C VAL A 345 14.49 -5.31 -11.22
N PHE A 346 13.87 -4.21 -11.65
CA PHE A 346 12.84 -3.52 -10.87
C PHE A 346 11.58 -4.40 -10.72
N GLY A 347 11.14 -5.05 -11.81
CA GLY A 347 10.03 -5.98 -11.74
C GLY A 347 10.29 -7.16 -10.80
N PHE A 348 11.50 -7.70 -10.81
CA PHE A 348 11.91 -8.76 -9.89
C PHE A 348 11.94 -8.26 -8.44
N ALA A 349 12.61 -7.13 -8.16
CA ALA A 349 12.71 -6.55 -6.83
C ALA A 349 11.30 -6.29 -6.27
N GLN A 350 10.45 -5.59 -7.01
CA GLN A 350 9.08 -5.29 -6.60
C GLN A 350 8.25 -6.56 -6.35
N SER A 351 8.39 -7.59 -7.17
CA SER A 351 7.66 -8.86 -6.97
C SER A 351 8.08 -9.57 -5.68
N VAL A 352 9.38 -9.56 -5.35
CA VAL A 352 9.91 -10.17 -4.14
C VAL A 352 9.49 -9.37 -2.91
N GLU A 353 9.59 -8.06 -2.98
CA GLU A 353 9.24 -7.13 -1.90
C GLU A 353 7.75 -7.16 -1.56
N LEU A 354 6.88 -7.04 -2.57
CA LEU A 354 5.44 -7.08 -2.36
C LEU A 354 4.94 -8.46 -1.91
N GLY A 355 5.63 -9.54 -2.30
CA GLY A 355 5.29 -10.90 -1.88
C GLY A 355 5.50 -11.16 -0.39
N ALA A 356 6.28 -10.34 0.31
CA ALA A 356 6.55 -10.51 1.73
C ALA A 356 5.41 -10.04 2.64
N SER A 357 4.74 -8.95 2.29
CA SER A 357 3.69 -8.34 3.13
C SER A 357 2.48 -9.24 3.39
N PRO A 358 1.93 -9.97 2.39
CA PRO A 358 0.83 -10.90 2.62
C PRO A 358 1.17 -11.98 3.64
N LEU A 359 2.39 -12.52 3.57
CA LEU A 359 2.84 -13.57 4.48
C LEU A 359 2.74 -13.10 5.94
N THR A 360 3.22 -11.90 6.22
CA THR A 360 3.13 -11.33 7.57
C THR A 360 1.69 -11.01 7.97
N ALA A 361 0.88 -10.43 7.09
CA ALA A 361 -0.51 -10.10 7.39
C ALA A 361 -1.32 -11.33 7.80
N PHE A 362 -1.12 -12.47 7.11
CA PHE A 362 -1.78 -13.73 7.46
C PHE A 362 -1.29 -14.33 8.78
N LEU A 363 0.00 -14.19 9.10
CA LEU A 363 0.58 -14.80 10.30
C LEU A 363 0.36 -13.96 11.55
N ILE A 364 0.45 -12.62 11.41
CA ILE A 364 0.46 -11.73 12.58
C ILE A 364 -0.93 -11.57 13.21
N GLY A 365 -2.00 -11.59 12.41
CA GLY A 365 -3.37 -11.53 12.91
C GLY A 365 -3.69 -12.67 13.88
N PRO A 366 -3.56 -13.95 13.46
CA PRO A 366 -3.74 -15.11 14.34
C PRO A 366 -2.78 -15.11 15.54
N LEU A 367 -1.48 -14.83 15.30
CA LEU A 367 -0.49 -14.78 16.37
C LEU A 367 -0.88 -13.75 17.43
N THR A 368 -1.28 -12.55 17.02
CA THR A 368 -1.69 -11.50 17.93
C THR A 368 -2.96 -11.88 18.68
N GLN A 369 -3.99 -12.35 17.96
CA GLN A 369 -5.29 -12.67 18.53
C GLN A 369 -5.23 -13.83 19.54
N PHE A 370 -4.56 -14.93 19.17
CA PHE A 370 -4.64 -16.17 19.92
C PHE A 370 -3.45 -16.41 20.87
N VAL A 371 -2.36 -15.65 20.73
CA VAL A 371 -1.17 -15.82 21.57
C VAL A 371 -0.85 -14.53 22.33
N VAL A 372 -0.64 -13.40 21.63
CA VAL A 372 -0.09 -12.20 22.30
C VAL A 372 -1.15 -11.46 23.12
N ILE A 373 -2.39 -11.37 22.64
CA ILE A 373 -3.49 -10.76 23.40
C ILE A 373 -3.76 -11.55 24.69
N PRO A 374 -3.96 -12.88 24.70
CA PRO A 374 -4.08 -13.64 25.93
C PRO A 374 -2.86 -13.52 26.84
N PHE A 375 -1.65 -13.53 26.28
CA PHE A 375 -0.41 -13.34 27.03
C PHE A 375 -0.39 -12.01 27.81
N MET A 376 -0.91 -10.91 27.22
CA MET A 376 -0.98 -9.57 27.82
C MET A 376 -2.28 -9.28 28.57
N THR A 377 -3.29 -10.17 28.53
CA THR A 377 -4.54 -10.00 29.28
C THR A 377 -4.49 -10.70 30.61
N ASP A 378 -4.33 -12.01 30.61
CA ASP A 378 -4.36 -12.88 31.81
C ASP A 378 -3.12 -13.77 31.92
N GLY A 379 -2.20 -13.68 30.97
CA GLY A 379 -1.03 -14.54 30.87
C GLY A 379 0.21 -13.99 31.59
N ALA A 380 1.33 -14.67 31.39
CA ALA A 380 2.61 -14.32 32.02
C ALA A 380 3.10 -12.91 31.68
N GLY A 381 2.76 -12.36 30.52
CA GLY A 381 3.10 -11.00 30.13
C GLY A 381 2.40 -9.94 31.00
N ALA A 382 1.11 -10.16 31.31
CA ALA A 382 0.37 -9.29 32.21
C ALA A 382 1.01 -9.26 33.61
N GLY A 383 1.46 -10.41 34.13
CA GLY A 383 2.16 -10.49 35.41
C GLY A 383 3.59 -9.91 35.39
N ALA A 384 4.30 -10.02 34.28
CA ALA A 384 5.71 -9.61 34.20
C ALA A 384 5.90 -8.11 33.90
N ILE A 385 5.09 -7.56 32.98
CA ILE A 385 5.24 -6.17 32.51
C ILE A 385 3.95 -5.35 32.57
N GLY A 386 2.83 -5.96 33.01
CA GLY A 386 1.52 -5.30 33.02
C GLY A 386 1.46 -4.05 33.90
N ASP A 387 2.20 -3.98 35.00
CA ASP A 387 2.21 -2.86 35.93
C ASP A 387 2.64 -1.53 35.26
N TRP A 388 3.60 -1.58 34.35
CA TRP A 388 4.10 -0.38 33.67
C TRP A 388 3.71 -0.31 32.19
N TYR A 389 3.51 -1.45 31.53
CA TYR A 389 3.15 -1.48 30.10
C TYR A 389 1.62 -1.47 29.90
N GLY A 390 0.86 -1.94 30.89
CA GLY A 390 -0.59 -2.14 30.87
C GLY A 390 -0.97 -3.54 30.37
N THR A 391 -2.25 -3.88 30.48
CA THR A 391 -2.81 -5.19 30.14
C THR A 391 -3.95 -5.07 29.13
N GLY A 392 -4.36 -6.20 28.55
CA GLY A 392 -5.51 -6.31 27.63
C GLY A 392 -5.15 -6.27 26.16
N ALA A 393 -6.18 -6.32 25.30
CA ALA A 393 -6.02 -6.52 23.84
C ALA A 393 -5.19 -5.41 23.17
N ALA A 394 -5.46 -4.12 23.50
CA ALA A 394 -4.68 -3.02 22.97
C ALA A 394 -3.20 -3.12 23.32
N ARG A 395 -2.87 -3.59 24.51
CA ARG A 395 -1.49 -3.75 24.97
C ARG A 395 -0.81 -4.96 24.33
N GLY A 396 -1.57 -6.01 24.02
CA GLY A 396 -1.09 -7.13 23.20
C GLY A 396 -0.64 -6.66 21.80
N MET A 397 -1.48 -5.89 21.11
CA MET A 397 -1.11 -5.28 19.83
C MET A 397 0.10 -4.33 19.96
N ALA A 398 0.11 -3.51 21.00
CA ALA A 398 1.23 -2.62 21.32
C ALA A 398 2.56 -3.36 21.46
N LEU A 399 2.56 -4.51 22.14
CA LEU A 399 3.76 -5.35 22.30
C LEU A 399 4.28 -5.86 20.95
N VAL A 400 3.38 -6.25 20.04
CA VAL A 400 3.75 -6.68 18.67
C VAL A 400 4.41 -5.54 17.92
N PHE A 401 3.88 -4.31 17.97
CA PHE A 401 4.50 -3.14 17.35
C PHE A 401 5.87 -2.83 17.92
N SER A 402 6.02 -2.84 19.25
CA SER A 402 7.30 -2.59 19.90
C SER A 402 8.36 -3.63 19.51
N ALA A 403 7.98 -4.92 19.51
CA ALA A 403 8.87 -6.00 19.08
C ALA A 403 9.27 -5.85 17.59
N THR A 404 8.31 -5.53 16.72
CA THR A 404 8.55 -5.28 15.30
C THR A 404 9.49 -4.09 15.09
N GLY A 405 9.27 -3.00 15.83
CA GLY A 405 10.13 -1.81 15.78
C GLY A 405 11.57 -2.13 16.20
N VAL A 406 11.76 -2.87 17.28
CA VAL A 406 13.10 -3.30 17.73
C VAL A 406 13.78 -4.17 16.68
N LEU A 407 13.07 -5.14 16.08
CA LEU A 407 13.61 -5.97 15.00
C LEU A 407 14.01 -5.13 13.79
N GLY A 408 13.19 -4.15 13.41
CA GLY A 408 13.48 -3.23 12.32
C GLY A 408 14.73 -2.39 12.56
N VAL A 409 14.88 -1.81 13.76
CA VAL A 409 16.10 -1.08 14.16
C VAL A 409 17.35 -1.97 14.08
N LEU A 410 17.26 -3.18 14.62
CA LEU A 410 18.38 -4.13 14.59
C LEU A 410 18.80 -4.46 13.15
N MET A 411 17.82 -4.76 12.28
CA MET A 411 18.10 -5.04 10.87
C MET A 411 18.70 -3.84 10.13
N ALA A 412 18.18 -2.63 10.35
CA ALA A 412 18.73 -1.43 9.75
C ALA A 412 20.17 -1.15 10.24
N MET A 413 20.46 -1.39 11.52
CA MET A 413 21.82 -1.27 12.07
C MET A 413 22.78 -2.33 11.49
N ILE A 414 22.32 -3.59 11.38
CA ILE A 414 23.11 -4.67 10.76
C ILE A 414 23.38 -4.33 9.29
N ALA A 415 22.38 -3.91 8.55
CA ALA A 415 22.51 -3.50 7.15
C ALA A 415 23.53 -2.34 7.01
N TYR A 416 23.42 -1.31 7.86
CA TYR A 416 24.31 -0.13 7.84
C TYR A 416 25.78 -0.49 8.11
N ARG A 417 26.05 -1.49 8.96
CA ARG A 417 27.40 -1.96 9.28
C ARG A 417 27.91 -3.05 8.34
N SER A 418 27.07 -3.54 7.44
CA SER A 418 27.36 -4.69 6.58
C SER A 418 28.37 -4.37 5.47
N ARG A 419 29.09 -5.41 5.01
CA ARG A 419 29.96 -5.32 3.83
C ARG A 419 29.17 -5.00 2.53
N PRO A 420 28.00 -5.61 2.27
CA PRO A 420 27.19 -5.27 1.11
C PRO A 420 26.83 -3.78 1.01
N TYR A 421 26.50 -3.13 2.13
CA TYR A 421 26.23 -1.70 2.16
C TYR A 421 27.44 -0.88 1.68
N ARG A 422 28.65 -1.19 2.16
CA ARG A 422 29.86 -0.48 1.78
C ARG A 422 30.16 -0.62 0.30
N VAL A 423 30.12 -1.86 -0.20
CA VAL A 423 30.37 -2.16 -1.62
C VAL A 423 29.35 -1.50 -2.54
N LEU A 424 28.06 -1.51 -2.18
CA LEU A 424 27.01 -0.87 -2.96
C LEU A 424 27.13 0.68 -2.92
N SER A 425 27.51 1.26 -1.77
CA SER A 425 27.78 2.70 -1.65
C SER A 425 28.98 3.14 -2.49
N GLU A 426 30.02 2.33 -2.57
CA GLU A 426 31.21 2.57 -3.41
C GLU A 426 30.83 2.48 -4.90
N ALA A 427 30.04 1.47 -5.30
CA ALA A 427 29.55 1.34 -6.66
C ALA A 427 28.67 2.54 -7.08
N TYR A 428 27.80 3.01 -6.19
CA TYR A 428 26.99 4.20 -6.41
C TYR A 428 27.88 5.44 -6.61
N ALA A 429 28.89 5.64 -5.76
CA ALA A 429 29.80 6.77 -5.84
C ALA A 429 30.68 6.76 -7.10
N ALA A 430 31.13 5.58 -7.56
CA ALA A 430 31.89 5.40 -8.79
C ALA A 430 31.07 5.77 -10.03
N GLY A 431 29.82 5.32 -10.11
CA GLY A 431 28.89 5.70 -11.18
C GLY A 431 28.65 7.23 -11.24
N SER A 432 28.59 7.87 -10.08
CA SER A 432 28.40 9.34 -9.99
C SER A 432 29.61 10.14 -10.49
N LYS A 433 30.85 9.61 -10.31
CA LYS A 433 32.04 10.24 -10.83
C LYS A 433 32.15 10.12 -12.36
N ALA A 434 31.87 8.95 -12.90
CA ALA A 434 31.90 8.70 -14.34
C ALA A 434 30.92 9.60 -15.11
N GLU A 435 29.71 9.83 -14.57
CA GLU A 435 28.76 10.77 -15.17
C GLU A 435 29.20 12.24 -15.07
N GLY A 436 29.82 12.64 -13.95
CA GLY A 436 30.36 13.99 -13.78
C GLY A 436 31.50 14.30 -14.75
N GLU A 437 32.36 13.33 -15.03
CA GLU A 437 33.45 13.44 -16.01
C GLU A 437 32.91 13.47 -17.46
N ALA A 438 31.90 12.67 -17.77
CA ALA A 438 31.23 12.66 -19.08
C ALA A 438 30.45 13.96 -19.38
N ALA A 439 29.90 14.61 -18.34
CA ALA A 439 29.18 15.87 -18.48
C ALA A 439 30.14 17.09 -18.56
N ALA A 440 31.42 16.95 -18.18
CA ALA A 440 32.45 18.00 -18.22
C ALA A 440 33.30 17.94 -19.48
N SER A 441 33.23 16.85 -20.27
CA SER A 441 33.87 16.66 -21.57
C SER A 441 32.94 17.04 -22.73
#